data_d164ffb8b47c7716a9592771f3b14f46
#
_entry.id   d164ffb8b47c7716a9592771f3b14f46
#
_cell.length_a   1.000
_cell.length_b   1.000
_cell.length_c   1.000
_cell.angle_alpha   90.00
_cell.angle_beta   90.00
_cell.angle_gamma   90.00
#
_symmetry.space_group_name_H-M   'P 1'
#
loop_
_entity.id
_entity.type
_entity.pdbx_description
1 polymer ?
#
loop_
_entity_poly.entity_id
_entity_poly.type
_entity_poly.pdbx_seq_one_letter_code
_entity_poly.pdbx_strand_id
1 'polypeptide(L)'
;MKMKRYIYALVALLMFVSPLYAQENTTGISFFKGTFEEALVKAKQENKPLFVDFYAVWCVPCKKMAKTVFTQEAVGKYFNEHFISLQLDAEKGENVQIAKNYKVVAYPTVAFIAPDGKALSVNTGAMNADELMEAAKIVAGESVSFEELYNKYKADNNDLDVQQQLLLKAPSFLQAQEGMEADKWVTRLQ
;
A
#
# COMPACT_ATOMS: atom_id res chain seq x y z
N MET A 1 59.83 0.97 4.25
CA MET A 1 58.91 0.76 3.11
C MET A 1 57.98 -0.44 3.28
N LYS A 2 58.29 -1.49 4.06
CA LYS A 2 57.41 -2.68 4.23
C LYS A 2 56.13 -2.41 5.09
N MET A 3 56.20 -1.57 6.10
CA MET A 3 55.09 -1.27 7.01
C MET A 3 53.88 -0.59 6.36
N LYS A 4 54.09 0.32 5.39
CA LYS A 4 53.03 0.96 4.62
C LYS A 4 52.18 0.00 3.78
N ARG A 5 52.79 -1.08 3.26
CA ARG A 5 52.08 -2.10 2.48
C ARG A 5 51.12 -2.94 3.30
N TYR A 6 51.42 -3.18 4.59
CA TYR A 6 50.52 -3.90 5.49
C TYR A 6 49.35 -3.05 5.95
N ILE A 7 49.54 -1.73 6.08
CA ILE A 7 48.45 -0.80 6.43
C ILE A 7 47.40 -0.74 5.31
N TYR A 8 47.81 -0.68 4.04
CA TYR A 8 46.89 -0.71 2.90
C TYR A 8 46.17 -2.06 2.76
N ALA A 9 46.83 -3.17 3.05
CA ALA A 9 46.22 -4.48 3.05
C ALA A 9 45.18 -4.63 4.18
N LEU A 10 45.42 -4.08 5.36
CA LEU A 10 44.47 -4.07 6.49
C LEU A 10 43.28 -3.18 6.25
N VAL A 11 43.47 -2.01 5.63
CA VAL A 11 42.36 -1.07 5.27
C VAL A 11 41.52 -1.69 4.15
N ALA A 12 42.12 -2.36 3.17
CA ALA A 12 41.37 -3.03 2.11
C ALA A 12 40.53 -4.23 2.65
N LEU A 13 41.00 -4.92 3.69
CA LEU A 13 40.26 -6.01 4.32
C LEU A 13 39.06 -5.55 5.13
N LEU A 14 39.12 -4.32 5.70
CA LEU A 14 38.02 -3.73 6.46
C LEU A 14 36.89 -3.17 5.59
N MET A 15 37.12 -2.92 4.29
CA MET A 15 36.10 -2.45 3.35
C MET A 15 35.17 -3.57 2.83
N PHE A 16 35.47 -4.83 3.09
CA PHE A 16 34.65 -5.97 2.63
C PHE A 16 33.69 -6.55 3.69
N VAL A 17 33.57 -5.92 4.85
CA VAL A 17 32.51 -6.26 5.79
C VAL A 17 31.25 -5.51 5.36
N SER A 18 30.65 -5.92 4.24
CA SER A 18 29.26 -5.59 3.96
C SER A 18 28.44 -6.19 5.10
N PRO A 19 27.64 -5.39 5.85
CA PRO A 19 26.73 -5.98 6.80
C PRO A 19 25.78 -6.86 6.00
N LEU A 20 25.87 -8.16 6.23
CA LEU A 20 24.87 -9.12 5.79
C LEU A 20 23.61 -8.77 6.60
N TYR A 21 22.82 -7.84 6.11
CA TYR A 21 21.47 -7.63 6.64
C TYR A 21 20.75 -8.96 6.40
N ALA A 22 20.58 -9.73 7.47
CA ALA A 22 19.69 -10.86 7.45
C ALA A 22 18.31 -10.31 7.06
N GLN A 23 17.92 -10.54 5.82
CA GLN A 23 16.57 -10.32 5.37
C GLN A 23 15.73 -11.31 6.17
N GLU A 24 15.07 -10.85 7.24
CA GLU A 24 14.05 -11.67 7.89
C GLU A 24 13.06 -12.04 6.79
N ASN A 25 13.03 -13.33 6.45
CA ASN A 25 12.01 -13.90 5.58
C ASN A 25 10.67 -13.87 6.29
N THR A 26 10.12 -12.68 6.49
CA THR A 26 8.74 -12.52 6.95
C THR A 26 7.84 -12.77 5.76
N THR A 27 7.21 -13.95 5.73
CA THR A 27 6.09 -14.17 4.82
C THR A 27 4.98 -13.18 5.20
N GLY A 28 4.66 -12.27 4.28
CA GLY A 28 3.63 -11.26 4.49
C GLY A 28 4.16 -9.85 4.83
N ILE A 29 3.21 -8.95 5.11
CA ILE A 29 3.50 -7.55 5.42
C ILE A 29 4.18 -7.44 6.78
N SER A 30 5.34 -6.78 6.82
CA SER A 30 6.06 -6.40 8.05
C SER A 30 5.50 -5.10 8.59
N PHE A 31 4.63 -5.18 9.60
CA PHE A 31 4.08 -3.99 10.22
C PHE A 31 5.06 -3.34 11.19
N PHE A 32 5.27 -2.04 11.02
CA PHE A 32 6.06 -1.21 11.90
C PHE A 32 5.46 -1.20 13.33
N LYS A 33 6.32 -1.40 14.32
CA LYS A 33 5.91 -1.41 15.74
C LYS A 33 6.25 -0.06 16.37
N GLY A 34 5.28 0.83 16.39
CA GLY A 34 5.42 2.17 16.93
C GLY A 34 4.13 2.97 16.75
N THR A 35 4.19 4.25 17.05
CA THR A 35 3.06 5.17 16.87
C THR A 35 2.91 5.59 15.41
N PHE A 36 1.79 6.24 15.10
CA PHE A 36 1.55 6.82 13.78
C PHE A 36 2.59 7.89 13.44
N GLU A 37 2.94 8.72 14.41
CA GLU A 37 3.92 9.79 14.28
C GLU A 37 5.32 9.24 14.00
N GLU A 38 5.73 8.19 14.71
CA GLU A 38 7.01 7.50 14.47
C GLU A 38 7.05 6.87 13.08
N ALA A 39 5.95 6.23 12.65
CA ALA A 39 5.83 5.69 11.30
C ALA A 39 5.92 6.78 10.23
N LEU A 40 5.30 7.95 10.47
CA LEU A 40 5.35 9.09 9.55
C LEU A 40 6.76 9.70 9.47
N VAL A 41 7.49 9.77 10.58
CA VAL A 41 8.90 10.17 10.59
C VAL A 41 9.73 9.21 9.75
N LYS A 42 9.54 7.91 9.93
CA LYS A 42 10.21 6.87 9.14
C LYS A 42 9.87 6.97 7.65
N ALA A 43 8.61 7.20 7.30
CA ALA A 43 8.14 7.42 5.95
C ALA A 43 8.84 8.59 5.27
N LYS A 44 9.03 9.71 5.98
CA LYS A 44 9.79 10.87 5.51
C LYS A 44 11.26 10.56 5.29
N GLN A 45 11.89 9.82 6.21
CA GLN A 45 13.31 9.44 6.13
C GLN A 45 13.59 8.52 4.94
N GLU A 46 12.70 7.58 4.68
CA GLU A 46 12.84 6.60 3.60
C GLU A 46 12.20 7.05 2.27
N ASN A 47 11.53 8.21 2.29
CA ASN A 47 10.73 8.72 1.16
C ASN A 47 9.75 7.67 0.61
N LYS A 48 9.10 6.93 1.54
CA LYS A 48 8.08 5.92 1.23
C LYS A 48 6.74 6.36 1.79
N PRO A 49 5.61 6.13 1.09
CA PRO A 49 4.31 6.35 1.69
C PRO A 49 4.03 5.35 2.82
N LEU A 50 3.13 5.72 3.74
CA LEU A 50 2.56 4.82 4.71
C LEU A 50 1.42 4.02 4.07
N PHE A 51 1.35 2.74 4.41
CA PHE A 51 0.15 1.91 4.35
C PHE A 51 -0.38 1.73 5.77
N VAL A 52 -1.61 2.15 6.03
CA VAL A 52 -2.23 2.07 7.36
C VAL A 52 -3.50 1.23 7.29
N ASP A 53 -3.53 0.13 8.07
CA ASP A 53 -4.71 -0.68 8.31
C ASP A 53 -5.41 -0.20 9.59
N PHE A 54 -6.54 0.47 9.44
CA PHE A 54 -7.41 0.87 10.54
C PHE A 54 -8.39 -0.27 10.84
N TYR A 55 -8.25 -0.86 12.01
CA TYR A 55 -9.05 -1.99 12.45
C TYR A 55 -9.70 -1.76 13.81
N ALA A 56 -10.61 -2.64 14.20
CA ALA A 56 -11.09 -2.77 15.58
C ALA A 56 -10.92 -4.22 16.04
N VAL A 57 -10.69 -4.42 17.35
CA VAL A 57 -10.43 -5.77 17.91
C VAL A 57 -11.58 -6.76 17.73
N TRP A 58 -12.81 -6.29 17.62
CA TRP A 58 -14.02 -7.08 17.37
C TRP A 58 -14.32 -7.33 15.89
N CYS A 59 -13.64 -6.62 14.97
CA CYS A 59 -13.92 -6.64 13.54
C CYS A 59 -13.53 -8.00 12.92
N VAL A 60 -14.51 -8.80 12.55
CA VAL A 60 -14.31 -10.12 11.93
C VAL A 60 -13.66 -10.02 10.55
N PRO A 61 -14.13 -9.13 9.61
CA PRO A 61 -13.48 -8.99 8.31
C PRO A 61 -12.05 -8.49 8.40
N CYS A 62 -11.70 -7.63 9.40
CA CYS A 62 -10.32 -7.21 9.64
C CYS A 62 -9.41 -8.41 9.97
N LYS A 63 -9.88 -9.28 10.89
CA LYS A 63 -9.17 -10.51 11.28
C LYS A 63 -8.98 -11.47 10.10
N LYS A 64 -10.00 -11.57 9.23
CA LYS A 64 -9.91 -12.38 8.02
C LYS A 64 -8.83 -11.80 7.10
N MET A 65 -8.87 -10.52 6.79
CA MET A 65 -7.91 -9.84 5.93
C MET A 65 -6.48 -9.98 6.46
N ALA A 66 -6.27 -9.78 7.77
CA ALA A 66 -4.98 -9.96 8.42
C ALA A 66 -4.42 -11.39 8.26
N LYS A 67 -5.28 -12.42 8.26
CA LYS A 67 -4.87 -13.82 8.15
C LYS A 67 -4.70 -14.31 6.71
N THR A 68 -5.45 -13.78 5.76
CA THR A 68 -5.54 -14.35 4.41
C THR A 68 -5.00 -13.44 3.30
N VAL A 69 -4.79 -12.15 3.59
CA VAL A 69 -4.26 -11.18 2.63
C VAL A 69 -2.87 -10.71 3.04
N PHE A 70 -2.73 -10.16 4.26
CA PHE A 70 -1.45 -9.59 4.71
C PHE A 70 -0.34 -10.64 4.91
N THR A 71 -0.68 -11.92 5.04
CA THR A 71 0.27 -13.02 5.18
C THR A 71 0.77 -13.59 3.85
N GLN A 72 0.22 -13.16 2.72
CA GLN A 72 0.65 -13.65 1.41
C GLN A 72 2.03 -13.11 1.06
N GLU A 73 2.89 -13.99 0.56
CA GLU A 73 4.28 -13.68 0.22
C GLU A 73 4.38 -12.54 -0.82
N ALA A 74 3.58 -12.61 -1.89
CA ALA A 74 3.59 -11.60 -2.94
C ALA A 74 3.15 -10.22 -2.41
N VAL A 75 2.12 -10.18 -1.54
CA VAL A 75 1.65 -8.96 -0.89
C VAL A 75 2.74 -8.42 0.05
N GLY A 76 3.29 -9.29 0.91
CA GLY A 76 4.34 -8.90 1.84
C GLY A 76 5.57 -8.35 1.14
N LYS A 77 6.06 -9.04 0.10
CA LYS A 77 7.21 -8.58 -0.68
C LYS A 77 6.99 -7.18 -1.24
N TYR A 78 5.85 -6.95 -1.90
CA TYR A 78 5.54 -5.67 -2.52
C TYR A 78 5.40 -4.56 -1.47
N PHE A 79 4.62 -4.79 -0.40
CA PHE A 79 4.39 -3.79 0.63
C PHE A 79 5.64 -3.43 1.42
N ASN A 80 6.49 -4.41 1.75
CA ASN A 80 7.75 -4.16 2.47
C ASN A 80 8.77 -3.38 1.63
N GLU A 81 8.71 -3.50 0.31
CA GLU A 81 9.56 -2.75 -0.60
C GLU A 81 9.09 -1.30 -0.78
N HIS A 82 7.78 -1.09 -0.94
CA HIS A 82 7.22 0.19 -1.38
C HIS A 82 6.64 1.06 -0.26
N PHE A 83 6.30 0.48 0.90
CA PHE A 83 5.56 1.20 1.95
C PHE A 83 6.18 0.99 3.33
N ILE A 84 5.94 1.95 4.22
CA ILE A 84 6.01 1.73 5.67
C ILE A 84 4.60 1.32 6.12
N SER A 85 4.44 0.07 6.56
CA SER A 85 3.13 -0.50 6.89
C SER A 85 2.85 -0.38 8.39
N LEU A 86 1.65 0.04 8.78
CA LEU A 86 1.23 0.22 10.17
C LEU A 86 -0.18 -0.31 10.37
N GLN A 87 -0.43 -0.98 11.51
CA GLN A 87 -1.78 -1.34 11.95
C GLN A 87 -2.19 -0.48 13.14
N LEU A 88 -3.38 0.14 13.07
CA LEU A 88 -3.93 0.97 14.12
C LEU A 88 -5.28 0.45 14.59
N ASP A 89 -5.38 0.11 15.87
CA ASP A 89 -6.67 -0.06 16.52
C ASP A 89 -7.36 1.31 16.61
N ALA A 90 -8.31 1.55 15.71
CA ALA A 90 -8.93 2.84 15.50
C ALA A 90 -9.87 3.26 16.66
N GLU A 91 -10.10 2.37 17.63
CA GLU A 91 -10.93 2.64 18.81
C GLU A 91 -10.08 2.86 20.07
N LYS A 92 -8.74 2.84 19.96
CA LYS A 92 -7.85 2.90 21.11
C LYS A 92 -7.01 4.19 21.16
N GLY A 93 -7.09 4.89 22.28
CA GLY A 93 -6.22 6.02 22.60
C GLY A 93 -6.25 7.14 21.55
N GLU A 94 -5.08 7.63 21.17
CA GLU A 94 -4.90 8.68 20.16
C GLU A 94 -5.29 8.25 18.74
N ASN A 95 -5.29 6.93 18.45
CA ASN A 95 -5.65 6.40 17.15
C ASN A 95 -7.10 6.78 16.76
N VAL A 96 -7.99 7.00 17.73
CA VAL A 96 -9.36 7.46 17.51
C VAL A 96 -9.37 8.79 16.77
N GLN A 97 -8.50 9.72 17.18
CA GLN A 97 -8.41 11.01 16.50
C GLN A 97 -7.74 10.91 15.15
N ILE A 98 -6.71 10.06 15.03
CA ILE A 98 -6.05 9.78 13.74
C ILE A 98 -7.07 9.21 12.75
N ALA A 99 -7.84 8.18 13.14
CA ALA A 99 -8.89 7.60 12.30
C ALA A 99 -9.92 8.64 11.83
N LYS A 100 -10.36 9.54 12.73
CA LYS A 100 -11.26 10.66 12.37
C LYS A 100 -10.65 11.60 11.34
N ASN A 101 -9.37 11.94 11.49
CA ASN A 101 -8.66 12.85 10.56
C ASN A 101 -8.62 12.26 9.15
N TYR A 102 -8.51 10.93 9.02
CA TYR A 102 -8.55 10.21 7.75
C TYR A 102 -9.96 9.76 7.34
N LYS A 103 -11.02 10.25 8.03
CA LYS A 103 -12.44 9.98 7.72
C LYS A 103 -12.78 8.49 7.74
N VAL A 104 -12.17 7.73 8.64
CA VAL A 104 -12.49 6.32 8.85
C VAL A 104 -13.86 6.22 9.51
N VAL A 105 -14.84 5.63 8.81
CA VAL A 105 -16.24 5.51 9.23
C VAL A 105 -16.68 4.05 9.45
N ALA A 106 -15.89 3.10 8.98
CA ALA A 106 -16.14 1.67 9.15
C ALA A 106 -14.84 0.86 9.11
N TYR A 107 -14.86 -0.43 9.46
CA TYR A 107 -13.69 -1.30 9.51
C TYR A 107 -13.88 -2.58 8.70
N PRO A 108 -12.80 -3.09 8.06
CA PRO A 108 -11.49 -2.43 7.94
C PRO A 108 -11.56 -1.19 7.04
N THR A 109 -10.66 -0.25 7.26
CA THR A 109 -10.35 0.81 6.30
C THR A 109 -8.84 0.83 6.13
N VAL A 110 -8.36 0.77 4.88
CA VAL A 110 -6.95 0.92 4.58
C VAL A 110 -6.70 2.29 3.97
N ALA A 111 -5.64 2.95 4.42
CA ALA A 111 -5.24 4.25 3.90
C ALA A 111 -3.79 4.21 3.41
N PHE A 112 -3.55 4.82 2.27
CA PHE A 112 -2.22 5.15 1.79
C PHE A 112 -1.98 6.64 2.03
N ILE A 113 -0.89 6.96 2.70
CA ILE A 113 -0.62 8.31 3.20
C ILE A 113 0.77 8.73 2.74
N ALA A 114 0.86 9.91 2.12
CA ALA A 114 2.13 10.48 1.69
C ALA A 114 3.05 10.78 2.89
N PRO A 115 4.37 10.88 2.68
CA PRO A 115 5.30 11.24 3.74
C PRO A 115 4.99 12.59 4.42
N ASP A 116 4.28 13.49 3.78
CA ASP A 116 3.84 14.77 4.35
C ASP A 116 2.55 14.66 5.21
N GLY A 117 1.97 13.46 5.29
CA GLY A 117 0.75 13.18 6.07
C GLY A 117 -0.56 13.33 5.28
N LYS A 118 -0.51 13.69 4.00
CA LYS A 118 -1.72 13.75 3.16
C LYS A 118 -2.19 12.37 2.75
N ALA A 119 -3.50 12.13 2.80
CA ALA A 119 -4.08 10.91 2.26
C ALA A 119 -3.91 10.88 0.73
N LEU A 120 -3.32 9.80 0.22
CA LEU A 120 -3.24 9.48 -1.21
C LEU A 120 -4.47 8.67 -1.65
N SER A 121 -4.88 7.71 -0.81
CA SER A 121 -6.07 6.89 -1.01
C SER A 121 -6.62 6.42 0.33
N VAL A 122 -7.95 6.31 0.45
CA VAL A 122 -8.64 5.73 1.61
C VAL A 122 -9.72 4.80 1.09
N ASN A 123 -9.61 3.52 1.44
CA ASN A 123 -10.48 2.47 0.95
C ASN A 123 -11.18 1.81 2.14
N THR A 124 -12.51 1.93 2.20
CA THR A 124 -13.33 1.35 3.26
C THR A 124 -13.87 -0.01 2.82
N GLY A 125 -13.79 -0.99 3.70
CA GLY A 125 -14.21 -2.36 3.47
C GLY A 125 -13.05 -3.34 3.35
N ALA A 126 -13.36 -4.64 3.46
CA ALA A 126 -12.37 -5.69 3.30
C ALA A 126 -11.98 -5.82 1.83
N MET A 127 -10.70 -5.97 1.59
CA MET A 127 -10.11 -6.16 0.26
C MET A 127 -9.50 -7.57 0.18
N ASN A 128 -9.61 -8.19 -1.00
CA ASN A 128 -8.79 -9.36 -1.33
C ASN A 128 -7.37 -8.93 -1.74
N ALA A 129 -6.50 -9.90 -2.01
CA ALA A 129 -5.09 -9.62 -2.33
C ALA A 129 -4.91 -8.82 -3.62
N ASP A 130 -5.70 -9.12 -4.65
CA ASP A 130 -5.61 -8.45 -5.95
C ASP A 130 -6.08 -6.99 -5.85
N GLU A 131 -7.18 -6.74 -5.14
CA GLU A 131 -7.69 -5.40 -4.88
C GLU A 131 -6.69 -4.55 -4.09
N LEU A 132 -6.09 -5.14 -3.04
CA LEU A 132 -5.09 -4.45 -2.23
C LEU A 132 -3.82 -4.13 -3.01
N MET A 133 -3.34 -5.09 -3.82
CA MET A 133 -2.18 -4.91 -4.70
C MET A 133 -2.43 -3.85 -5.77
N GLU A 134 -3.63 -3.84 -6.36
CA GLU A 134 -4.00 -2.83 -7.36
C GLU A 134 -4.04 -1.44 -6.74
N ALA A 135 -4.65 -1.27 -5.56
CA ALA A 135 -4.66 0.00 -4.84
C ALA A 135 -3.24 0.49 -4.53
N ALA A 136 -2.36 -0.42 -4.10
CA ALA A 136 -0.97 -0.12 -3.82
C ALA A 136 -0.19 0.30 -5.07
N LYS A 137 -0.38 -0.39 -6.20
CA LYS A 137 0.25 -0.05 -7.49
C LYS A 137 -0.21 1.28 -8.06
N ILE A 138 -1.49 1.63 -7.88
CA ILE A 138 -2.01 2.96 -8.27
C ILE A 138 -1.28 4.05 -7.47
N VAL A 139 -1.14 3.87 -6.16
CA VAL A 139 -0.42 4.82 -5.29
C VAL A 139 1.06 4.92 -5.63
N ALA A 140 1.69 3.82 -6.01
CA ALA A 140 3.08 3.78 -6.45
C ALA A 140 3.28 4.36 -7.88
N GLY A 141 2.20 4.66 -8.61
CA GLY A 141 2.25 5.13 -10.00
C GLY A 141 2.55 4.04 -11.03
N GLU A 142 2.45 2.77 -10.63
CA GLU A 142 2.69 1.61 -11.49
C GLU A 142 1.41 1.10 -12.19
N SER A 143 0.27 1.61 -11.76
CA SER A 143 -1.03 1.28 -12.35
C SER A 143 -1.90 2.53 -12.42
N VAL A 144 -2.84 2.53 -13.34
CA VAL A 144 -3.78 3.63 -13.56
C VAL A 144 -5.17 3.22 -13.08
N SER A 145 -5.87 4.09 -12.35
CA SER A 145 -7.22 3.77 -11.89
C SER A 145 -8.21 3.65 -13.04
N PHE A 146 -9.29 2.89 -12.81
CA PHE A 146 -10.37 2.79 -13.81
C PHE A 146 -10.96 4.17 -14.13
N GLU A 147 -11.15 5.03 -13.14
CA GLU A 147 -11.68 6.38 -13.33
C GLU A 147 -10.77 7.25 -14.20
N GLU A 148 -9.45 7.19 -13.99
CA GLU A 148 -8.48 7.92 -14.80
C GLU A 148 -8.47 7.41 -16.24
N LEU A 149 -8.48 6.08 -16.45
CA LEU A 149 -8.60 5.49 -17.78
C LEU A 149 -9.90 5.89 -18.48
N TYR A 150 -11.01 5.90 -17.73
CA TYR A 150 -12.29 6.33 -18.27
C TYR A 150 -12.30 7.82 -18.68
N ASN A 151 -11.63 8.67 -17.89
CA ASN A 151 -11.47 10.08 -18.27
C ASN A 151 -10.59 10.26 -19.50
N LYS A 152 -9.52 9.47 -19.66
CA LYS A 152 -8.71 9.44 -20.89
C LYS A 152 -9.53 8.97 -22.08
N TYR A 153 -10.32 7.92 -21.95
CA TYR A 153 -11.22 7.45 -23.00
C TYR A 153 -12.26 8.48 -23.43
N LYS A 154 -12.83 9.25 -22.47
CA LYS A 154 -13.75 10.34 -22.83
C LYS A 154 -13.08 11.47 -23.59
N ALA A 155 -11.80 11.71 -23.36
CA ALA A 155 -11.03 12.74 -24.06
C ALA A 155 -10.61 12.28 -25.47
N ASP A 156 -10.23 11.01 -25.62
CA ASP A 156 -9.94 10.37 -26.91
C ASP A 156 -10.42 8.91 -26.89
N ASN A 157 -11.56 8.68 -27.53
CA ASN A 157 -12.18 7.36 -27.59
C ASN A 157 -11.57 6.44 -28.67
N ASN A 158 -10.60 6.91 -29.47
CA ASN A 158 -9.90 6.11 -30.48
C ASN A 158 -8.58 5.52 -29.94
N ASP A 159 -8.15 5.86 -28.72
CA ASP A 159 -6.97 5.28 -28.11
C ASP A 159 -7.23 3.81 -27.74
N LEU A 160 -6.70 2.91 -28.58
CA LEU A 160 -6.89 1.46 -28.42
C LEU A 160 -6.24 0.91 -27.14
N ASP A 161 -5.13 1.51 -26.68
CA ASP A 161 -4.47 1.10 -25.45
C ASP A 161 -5.33 1.42 -24.23
N VAL A 162 -5.90 2.61 -24.18
CA VAL A 162 -6.86 3.01 -23.13
C VAL A 162 -8.10 2.12 -23.15
N GLN A 163 -8.66 1.81 -24.34
CA GLN A 163 -9.80 0.90 -24.45
C GLN A 163 -9.48 -0.49 -23.90
N GLN A 164 -8.32 -1.05 -24.27
CA GLN A 164 -7.90 -2.36 -23.81
C GLN A 164 -7.71 -2.40 -22.28
N GLN A 165 -7.06 -1.39 -21.71
CA GLN A 165 -6.87 -1.27 -20.27
C GLN A 165 -8.20 -1.13 -19.51
N LEU A 166 -9.16 -0.36 -20.03
CA LEU A 166 -10.50 -0.26 -19.47
C LEU A 166 -11.22 -1.61 -19.44
N LEU A 167 -11.16 -2.37 -20.55
CA LEU A 167 -11.77 -3.70 -20.61
C LEU A 167 -11.17 -4.67 -19.61
N LEU A 168 -9.85 -4.62 -19.39
CA LEU A 168 -9.16 -5.47 -18.41
C LEU A 168 -9.51 -5.11 -16.97
N LYS A 169 -9.74 -3.83 -16.66
CA LYS A 169 -10.05 -3.36 -15.31
C LYS A 169 -11.56 -3.34 -14.98
N ALA A 170 -12.43 -3.35 -15.98
CA ALA A 170 -13.87 -3.27 -15.76
C ALA A 170 -14.44 -4.36 -14.84
N PRO A 171 -14.05 -5.66 -14.95
CA PRO A 171 -14.57 -6.69 -14.08
C PRO A 171 -14.27 -6.43 -12.59
N SER A 172 -13.03 -6.08 -12.26
CA SER A 172 -12.61 -5.78 -10.88
C SER A 172 -13.31 -4.52 -10.34
N PHE A 173 -13.46 -3.50 -11.20
CA PHE A 173 -14.15 -2.28 -10.81
C PHE A 173 -15.64 -2.54 -10.53
N LEU A 174 -16.32 -3.33 -11.37
CA LEU A 174 -17.73 -3.69 -11.19
C LEU A 174 -17.94 -4.54 -9.95
N GLN A 175 -17.03 -5.49 -9.68
CA GLN A 175 -17.08 -6.34 -8.49
C GLN A 175 -16.90 -5.51 -7.21
N ALA A 176 -16.00 -4.54 -7.18
CA ALA A 176 -15.80 -3.63 -6.05
C ALA A 176 -17.02 -2.72 -5.78
N GLN A 177 -17.89 -2.54 -6.77
CA GLN A 177 -19.12 -1.76 -6.70
C GLN A 177 -20.35 -2.63 -6.40
N GLU A 178 -20.19 -3.84 -5.86
CA GLU A 178 -21.32 -4.70 -5.45
C GLU A 178 -22.32 -3.91 -4.58
N GLY A 179 -23.57 -3.78 -5.10
CA GLY A 179 -24.63 -2.95 -4.51
C GLY A 179 -24.94 -1.65 -5.27
N MET A 180 -24.10 -1.24 -6.22
CA MET A 180 -24.46 -0.19 -7.16
C MET A 180 -25.10 -0.85 -8.39
N GLU A 181 -26.36 -0.52 -8.68
CA GLU A 181 -27.09 -1.08 -9.82
C GLU A 181 -26.22 -0.97 -11.11
N ALA A 182 -25.83 -2.10 -11.67
CA ALA A 182 -25.00 -2.18 -12.86
C ALA A 182 -25.56 -1.31 -14.02
N ASP A 183 -26.89 -1.18 -14.09
CA ASP A 183 -27.60 -0.36 -15.05
C ASP A 183 -27.23 1.13 -14.99
N LYS A 184 -26.89 1.67 -13.82
CA LYS A 184 -26.45 3.08 -13.69
C LYS A 184 -25.10 3.35 -14.31
N TRP A 185 -24.23 2.33 -14.38
CA TRP A 185 -22.91 2.47 -14.98
C TRP A 185 -22.96 2.31 -16.49
N VAL A 186 -23.72 1.34 -16.99
CA VAL A 186 -23.93 1.16 -18.43
C VAL A 186 -24.57 2.41 -19.06
N THR A 187 -25.52 3.04 -18.37
CA THR A 187 -26.16 4.30 -18.82
C THR A 187 -25.21 5.51 -18.79
N ARG A 188 -24.12 5.46 -18.00
CA ARG A 188 -23.10 6.54 -18.02
C ARG A 188 -22.05 6.35 -19.12
N LEU A 189 -21.94 5.14 -19.67
CA LEU A 189 -21.01 4.80 -20.74
C LEU A 189 -21.60 5.02 -22.13
N GLN A 190 -22.92 5.26 -22.24
CA GLN A 190 -23.64 5.65 -23.45
C GLN A 190 -23.80 7.16 -23.54
#